data_40415a4767336222c36593d6c6fbac4b
#
_entry.id   40415a4767336222c36593d6c6fbac4b
#
_cell.length_a   1.000
_cell.length_b   1.000
_cell.length_c   1.000
_cell.angle_alpha   90.00
_cell.angle_beta   90.00
_cell.angle_gamma   90.00
#
_symmetry.space_group_name_H-M   'P 1'
#
loop_
_entity.id
_entity.type
_entity.pdbx_description
1 polymer ?
#
loop_
_entity_poly.entity_id
_entity_poly.type
_entity_poly.pdbx_seq_one_letter_code
_entity_poly.pdbx_strand_id
1 'polypeptide(L)'
;MTLPVPMADAPLAIGPMPTNRRMTTVDERLVRAPLARIFALSADVERWPLVLKHYRYVRFSDRRRDGGGIVEMSANRPFGLVQWPTWWRSRMAVVAPGEPGGPSVRYTHVAGVTSGMDVEWTFEEVAGGTHVRIVHVWDGPPVPALGPVAATMVIGPVFVHGIASRTLAGLADAAERQP
;
A
#
# COMPACT_ATOMS: atom_id res chain seq x y z
N MET A 1 27.39 -4.71 1.07
CA MET A 1 27.23 -3.85 -0.15
C MET A 1 26.25 -4.57 -1.06
N THR A 2 24.98 -4.16 -1.03
CA THR A 2 23.92 -4.81 -1.83
C THR A 2 24.05 -4.27 -3.25
N LEU A 3 24.23 -5.17 -4.22
CA LEU A 3 24.25 -4.78 -5.64
C LEU A 3 22.90 -4.16 -6.03
N PRO A 4 22.88 -3.11 -6.85
CA PRO A 4 21.62 -2.55 -7.33
C PRO A 4 20.85 -3.60 -8.14
N VAL A 5 19.54 -3.76 -7.83
CA VAL A 5 18.66 -4.64 -8.58
C VAL A 5 18.47 -4.07 -9.98
N PRO A 6 18.65 -4.85 -11.06
CA PRO A 6 18.44 -4.37 -12.42
C PRO A 6 17.00 -3.89 -12.61
N MET A 7 16.82 -2.71 -13.18
CA MET A 7 15.48 -2.20 -13.53
C MET A 7 15.00 -2.87 -14.83
N ALA A 8 13.86 -3.54 -14.78
CA ALA A 8 13.22 -4.07 -15.98
C ALA A 8 12.55 -2.94 -16.81
N ASP A 9 12.49 -3.12 -18.12
CA ASP A 9 12.04 -2.06 -19.03
C ASP A 9 10.52 -1.89 -19.09
N ALA A 10 9.74 -2.95 -18.84
CA ALA A 10 8.29 -2.91 -18.95
C ALA A 10 7.59 -2.78 -17.58
N PRO A 11 6.48 -2.00 -17.49
CA PRO A 11 5.64 -1.96 -16.31
C PRO A 11 5.15 -3.36 -15.90
N LEU A 12 4.96 -3.56 -14.60
CA LEU A 12 4.40 -4.81 -14.10
C LEU A 12 2.88 -4.77 -14.24
N ALA A 13 2.34 -5.59 -15.16
CA ALA A 13 0.89 -5.68 -15.33
C ALA A 13 0.23 -6.32 -14.10
N ILE A 14 -0.67 -5.57 -13.47
CA ILE A 14 -1.61 -6.03 -12.45
C ILE A 14 -3.01 -5.92 -13.05
N GLY A 15 -3.78 -7.00 -13.01
CA GLY A 15 -5.16 -7.02 -13.52
C GLY A 15 -6.06 -5.98 -12.83
N PRO A 16 -7.32 -5.78 -13.25
CA PRO A 16 -8.23 -4.82 -12.63
C PRO A 16 -8.47 -5.17 -11.16
N MET A 17 -8.92 -4.16 -10.38
CA MET A 17 -9.34 -4.41 -8.99
C MET A 17 -10.45 -5.46 -8.97
N PRO A 18 -10.29 -6.54 -8.19
CA PRO A 18 -11.35 -7.53 -8.05
C PRO A 18 -12.60 -6.91 -7.43
N THR A 19 -13.75 -7.33 -7.93
CA THR A 19 -15.05 -7.02 -7.33
C THR A 19 -15.57 -8.23 -6.55
N ASN A 20 -16.56 -8.03 -5.68
CA ASN A 20 -17.24 -9.10 -4.94
C ASN A 20 -16.32 -9.91 -3.99
N ARG A 21 -15.31 -9.27 -3.41
CA ARG A 21 -14.53 -9.86 -2.33
C ARG A 21 -15.27 -9.78 -0.98
N ARG A 22 -15.02 -10.73 -0.09
CA ARG A 22 -15.68 -10.83 1.22
C ARG A 22 -15.36 -9.65 2.14
N MET A 23 -14.16 -9.11 2.04
CA MET A 23 -13.70 -7.96 2.79
C MET A 23 -13.39 -6.81 1.84
N THR A 24 -13.91 -5.64 2.17
CA THR A 24 -13.51 -4.38 1.57
C THR A 24 -13.30 -3.37 2.69
N THR A 25 -12.12 -2.73 2.73
CA THR A 25 -11.89 -1.57 3.59
C THR A 25 -11.54 -0.37 2.75
N VAL A 26 -11.92 0.80 3.22
CA VAL A 26 -11.63 2.09 2.57
C VAL A 26 -11.07 3.03 3.62
N ASP A 27 -9.91 3.61 3.33
CA ASP A 27 -9.28 4.67 4.09
C ASP A 27 -9.15 5.91 3.20
N GLU A 28 -9.64 7.05 3.67
CA GLU A 28 -9.65 8.29 2.88
C GLU A 28 -9.14 9.46 3.71
N ARG A 29 -8.48 10.40 3.04
CA ARG A 29 -8.02 11.64 3.68
C ARG A 29 -7.87 12.76 2.66
N LEU A 30 -8.31 13.96 3.03
CA LEU A 30 -7.89 15.20 2.37
C LEU A 30 -6.49 15.58 2.89
N VAL A 31 -5.51 15.55 2.00
CA VAL A 31 -4.11 15.94 2.25
C VAL A 31 -3.93 17.36 1.73
N ARG A 32 -3.53 18.30 2.61
CA ARG A 32 -3.30 19.70 2.26
C ARG A 32 -1.96 19.92 1.59
N ALA A 33 -1.75 19.20 0.49
CA ALA A 33 -0.54 19.25 -0.33
C ALA A 33 -0.89 19.04 -1.80
N PRO A 34 -0.05 19.52 -2.74
CA PRO A 34 -0.22 19.25 -4.16
C PRO A 34 -0.19 17.74 -4.46
N LEU A 35 -0.98 17.29 -5.44
CA LEU A 35 -1.09 15.90 -5.87
C LEU A 35 0.29 15.30 -6.18
N ALA A 36 1.12 16.00 -6.92
CA ALA A 36 2.45 15.51 -7.29
C ALA A 36 3.30 15.14 -6.07
N ARG A 37 3.17 15.88 -4.95
CA ARG A 37 3.94 15.65 -3.72
C ARG A 37 3.47 14.40 -2.98
N ILE A 38 2.18 14.29 -2.69
CA ILE A 38 1.65 13.12 -1.97
C ILE A 38 1.76 11.85 -2.82
N PHE A 39 1.58 11.95 -4.14
CA PHE A 39 1.79 10.84 -5.06
C PHE A 39 3.24 10.36 -5.03
N ALA A 40 4.22 11.27 -5.14
CA ALA A 40 5.64 10.92 -5.10
C ALA A 40 6.03 10.21 -3.79
N LEU A 41 5.54 10.68 -2.63
CA LEU A 41 5.75 10.03 -1.33
C LEU A 41 5.09 8.65 -1.26
N SER A 42 3.91 8.50 -1.86
CA SER A 42 3.17 7.23 -1.87
C SER A 42 3.79 6.19 -2.80
N ALA A 43 4.39 6.61 -3.92
CA ALA A 43 5.03 5.73 -4.90
C ALA A 43 6.47 5.35 -4.50
N ASP A 44 7.20 6.20 -3.76
CA ASP A 44 8.57 5.94 -3.30
C ASP A 44 8.58 5.11 -1.99
N VAL A 45 8.10 3.88 -2.10
CA VAL A 45 7.87 3.00 -0.95
C VAL A 45 9.15 2.61 -0.19
N GLU A 46 10.31 2.58 -0.85
CA GLU A 46 11.58 2.26 -0.17
C GLU A 46 11.97 3.29 0.89
N ARG A 47 11.48 4.53 0.74
CA ARG A 47 11.68 5.59 1.74
C ARG A 47 10.66 5.58 2.88
N TRP A 48 9.62 4.76 2.82
CA TRP A 48 8.62 4.70 3.89
C TRP A 48 9.21 4.45 5.28
N PRO A 49 10.19 3.55 5.49
CA PRO A 49 10.79 3.38 6.82
C PRO A 49 11.45 4.63 7.40
N LEU A 50 11.83 5.61 6.57
CA LEU A 50 12.43 6.88 7.03
C LEU A 50 11.38 7.85 7.59
N VAL A 51 10.14 7.76 7.11
CA VAL A 51 9.04 8.68 7.47
C VAL A 51 7.93 7.99 8.27
N LEU A 52 7.80 6.67 8.16
CA LEU A 52 6.79 5.85 8.79
C LEU A 52 7.41 4.88 9.78
N LYS A 53 7.48 5.26 11.05
CA LYS A 53 8.18 4.51 12.11
C LYS A 53 7.66 3.08 12.33
N HIS A 54 6.45 2.75 11.85
CA HIS A 54 5.90 1.40 11.96
C HIS A 54 6.40 0.46 10.87
N TYR A 55 6.98 0.97 9.76
CA TYR A 55 7.67 0.13 8.79
C TYR A 55 9.07 -0.23 9.27
N ARG A 56 9.41 -1.51 9.17
CA ARG A 56 10.74 -2.05 9.54
C ARG A 56 11.69 -1.98 8.35
N TYR A 57 11.20 -2.38 7.20
CA TYR A 57 11.89 -2.26 5.92
C TYR A 57 10.91 -2.32 4.76
N VAL A 58 11.33 -1.76 3.63
CA VAL A 58 10.72 -1.95 2.31
C VAL A 58 11.87 -2.14 1.32
N ARG A 59 11.79 -3.17 0.48
CA ARG A 59 12.84 -3.46 -0.50
C ARG A 59 12.27 -4.13 -1.74
N PHE A 60 12.75 -3.74 -2.91
CA PHE A 60 12.43 -4.42 -4.16
C PHE A 60 13.34 -5.64 -4.36
N SER A 61 12.76 -6.74 -4.82
CA SER A 61 13.50 -7.87 -5.42
C SER A 61 13.56 -7.76 -6.95
N ASP A 62 12.60 -7.05 -7.54
CA ASP A 62 12.55 -6.68 -8.95
C ASP A 62 11.96 -5.27 -9.02
N ARG A 63 12.72 -4.28 -9.48
CA ARG A 63 12.29 -2.89 -9.61
C ARG A 63 12.13 -2.52 -11.08
N ARG A 64 11.01 -1.90 -11.42
CA ARG A 64 10.69 -1.43 -12.75
C ARG A 64 10.98 0.06 -12.91
N ARG A 65 11.10 0.53 -14.15
CA ARG A 65 11.39 1.96 -14.44
C ARG A 65 10.25 2.90 -14.07
N ASP A 66 9.03 2.42 -14.12
CA ASP A 66 7.82 3.15 -13.69
C ASP A 66 7.69 3.31 -12.16
N GLY A 67 8.62 2.74 -11.40
CA GLY A 67 8.60 2.75 -9.93
C GLY A 67 7.89 1.54 -9.31
N GLY A 68 7.22 0.70 -10.12
CA GLY A 68 6.61 -0.56 -9.70
C GLY A 68 7.60 -1.70 -9.56
N GLY A 69 7.08 -2.93 -9.44
CA GLY A 69 7.90 -4.15 -9.38
C GLY A 69 7.44 -5.17 -8.35
N ILE A 70 8.36 -6.02 -7.91
CA ILE A 70 8.14 -6.97 -6.81
C ILE A 70 8.77 -6.39 -5.55
N VAL A 71 7.93 -6.00 -4.60
CA VAL A 71 8.34 -5.34 -3.35
C VAL A 71 8.00 -6.20 -2.14
N GLU A 72 8.94 -6.32 -1.22
CA GLU A 72 8.76 -6.93 0.10
C GLU A 72 8.73 -5.85 1.18
N MET A 73 7.74 -5.92 2.04
CA MET A 73 7.50 -4.96 3.10
C MET A 73 7.37 -5.68 4.44
N SER A 74 7.85 -5.03 5.50
CA SER A 74 7.62 -5.47 6.87
C SER A 74 7.26 -4.28 7.76
N ALA A 75 6.22 -4.46 8.56
CA ALA A 75 5.76 -3.45 9.51
C ALA A 75 5.43 -4.06 10.87
N ASN A 76 5.62 -3.26 11.91
CA ASN A 76 5.16 -3.59 13.26
C ASN A 76 3.68 -3.27 13.40
N ARG A 77 2.91 -4.25 13.86
CA ARG A 77 1.49 -4.09 14.16
C ARG A 77 1.27 -4.05 15.66
N PRO A 78 0.54 -3.07 16.18
CA PRO A 78 0.15 -3.09 17.57
C PRO A 78 -0.90 -4.18 17.78
N PHE A 79 -0.66 -5.04 18.78
CA PHE A 79 -1.62 -6.02 19.27
C PHE A 79 -1.67 -5.87 20.79
N GLY A 80 -2.61 -5.07 21.29
CA GLY A 80 -2.63 -4.65 22.68
C GLY A 80 -1.35 -3.90 23.06
N LEU A 81 -0.59 -4.41 24.02
CA LEU A 81 0.69 -3.84 24.46
C LEU A 81 1.91 -4.35 23.68
N VAL A 82 1.72 -5.28 22.75
CA VAL A 82 2.81 -5.94 22.01
C VAL A 82 2.86 -5.42 20.56
N GLN A 83 4.08 -5.21 20.08
CA GLN A 83 4.33 -4.91 18.67
C GLN A 83 4.65 -6.21 17.93
N TRP A 84 3.75 -6.63 17.01
CA TRP A 84 3.94 -7.87 16.26
C TRP A 84 4.52 -7.57 14.89
N PRO A 85 5.72 -8.07 14.54
CA PRO A 85 6.30 -7.89 13.21
C PRO A 85 5.55 -8.76 12.19
N THR A 86 5.07 -8.12 11.13
CA THR A 86 4.46 -8.80 9.99
C THR A 86 5.23 -8.48 8.72
N TRP A 87 5.14 -9.37 7.73
CA TRP A 87 5.73 -9.14 6.43
C TRP A 87 4.78 -9.61 5.32
N TRP A 88 4.93 -9.01 4.14
CA TRP A 88 4.25 -9.42 2.92
C TRP A 88 5.08 -9.04 1.70
N ARG A 89 4.85 -9.75 0.60
CA ARG A 89 5.44 -9.46 -0.71
C ARG A 89 4.33 -9.16 -1.69
N SER A 90 4.52 -8.14 -2.53
CA SER A 90 3.51 -7.66 -3.45
C SER A 90 4.10 -7.46 -4.85
N ARG A 91 3.25 -7.68 -5.84
CA ARG A 91 3.39 -7.05 -7.16
C ARG A 91 2.88 -5.62 -7.00
N MET A 92 3.67 -4.64 -7.42
CA MET A 92 3.36 -3.21 -7.35
C MET A 92 3.36 -2.62 -8.75
N ALA A 93 2.30 -1.90 -9.10
CA ALA A 93 2.19 -1.12 -10.32
C ALA A 93 1.95 0.35 -9.97
N VAL A 94 2.58 1.24 -10.71
CA VAL A 94 2.48 2.68 -10.55
C VAL A 94 2.02 3.28 -11.87
N VAL A 95 0.99 4.12 -11.84
CA VAL A 95 0.53 4.92 -12.97
C VAL A 95 0.68 6.38 -12.58
N ALA A 96 1.52 7.10 -13.31
CA ALA A 96 1.85 8.49 -12.99
C ALA A 96 0.69 9.46 -13.25
N PRO A 97 0.70 10.66 -12.63
CA PRO A 97 -0.22 11.71 -12.99
C PRO A 97 -0.10 12.08 -14.49
N GLY A 98 -1.24 12.20 -15.16
CA GLY A 98 -1.32 12.49 -16.59
C GLY A 98 -1.30 11.26 -17.50
N GLU A 99 -1.02 10.07 -16.97
CA GLU A 99 -1.12 8.82 -17.73
C GLU A 99 -2.55 8.24 -17.67
N PRO A 100 -3.00 7.51 -18.72
CA PRO A 100 -4.31 6.87 -18.70
C PRO A 100 -4.49 5.91 -17.52
N GLY A 101 -5.56 6.12 -16.73
CA GLY A 101 -5.84 5.33 -15.54
C GLY A 101 -5.10 5.76 -14.27
N GLY A 102 -4.33 6.84 -14.34
CA GLY A 102 -3.64 7.40 -13.17
C GLY A 102 -4.22 8.73 -12.69
N PRO A 103 -3.66 9.29 -11.59
CA PRO A 103 -2.59 8.71 -10.78
C PRO A 103 -3.07 7.58 -9.87
N SER A 104 -2.32 6.48 -9.84
CA SER A 104 -2.63 5.35 -8.94
C SER A 104 -1.39 4.55 -8.54
N VAL A 105 -1.46 3.91 -7.37
CA VAL A 105 -0.48 2.92 -6.92
C VAL A 105 -1.26 1.67 -6.50
N ARG A 106 -0.93 0.53 -7.10
CA ARG A 106 -1.65 -0.71 -6.88
C ARG A 106 -0.73 -1.83 -6.43
N TYR A 107 -1.29 -2.69 -5.57
CA TYR A 107 -0.59 -3.86 -5.09
C TYR A 107 -1.47 -5.10 -5.19
N THR A 108 -0.86 -6.23 -5.53
CA THR A 108 -1.43 -7.58 -5.33
C THR A 108 -0.48 -8.34 -4.42
N HIS A 109 -0.90 -8.68 -3.22
CA HIS A 109 -0.08 -9.42 -2.26
C HIS A 109 0.06 -10.87 -2.70
N VAL A 110 1.30 -11.30 -2.95
CA VAL A 110 1.60 -12.64 -3.48
C VAL A 110 2.19 -13.57 -2.42
N ALA A 111 2.59 -13.05 -1.27
CA ALA A 111 3.09 -13.84 -0.14
C ALA A 111 2.92 -13.09 1.18
N GLY A 112 3.04 -13.82 2.29
CA GLY A 112 2.90 -13.30 3.65
C GLY A 112 1.47 -13.42 4.18
N VAL A 113 1.22 -12.76 5.33
CA VAL A 113 -0.03 -12.88 6.09
C VAL A 113 -1.28 -12.39 5.35
N THR A 114 -1.10 -11.54 4.37
CA THR A 114 -2.17 -10.95 3.55
C THR A 114 -2.14 -11.42 2.09
N SER A 115 -1.56 -12.59 1.83
CA SER A 115 -1.54 -13.16 0.47
C SER A 115 -2.94 -13.23 -0.15
N GLY A 116 -3.07 -12.83 -1.41
CA GLY A 116 -4.34 -12.74 -2.14
C GLY A 116 -5.11 -11.43 -1.93
N MET A 117 -4.57 -10.47 -1.16
CA MET A 117 -5.16 -9.14 -1.01
C MET A 117 -4.76 -8.24 -2.17
N ASP A 118 -5.73 -7.48 -2.69
CA ASP A 118 -5.48 -6.40 -3.63
C ASP A 118 -5.69 -5.05 -2.94
N VAL A 119 -4.84 -4.08 -3.30
CA VAL A 119 -4.84 -2.73 -2.73
C VAL A 119 -4.75 -1.73 -3.87
N GLU A 120 -5.53 -0.66 -3.79
CA GLU A 120 -5.46 0.45 -4.73
C GLU A 120 -5.44 1.79 -3.99
N TRP A 121 -4.48 2.62 -4.36
CA TRP A 121 -4.40 4.02 -3.96
C TRP A 121 -4.77 4.89 -5.14
N THR A 122 -5.70 5.80 -4.94
CA THR A 122 -6.11 6.80 -5.92
C THR A 122 -5.94 8.19 -5.35
N PHE A 123 -5.68 9.17 -6.23
CA PHE A 123 -5.38 10.55 -5.87
C PHE A 123 -6.18 11.48 -6.78
N GLU A 124 -6.89 12.42 -6.20
CA GLU A 124 -7.71 13.38 -6.92
C GLU A 124 -7.44 14.79 -6.40
N GLU A 125 -7.13 15.73 -7.30
CA GLU A 125 -7.03 17.13 -6.94
C GLU A 125 -8.40 17.69 -6.61
N VAL A 126 -8.52 18.30 -5.44
CA VAL A 126 -9.75 18.91 -4.95
C VAL A 126 -9.47 20.28 -4.35
N ALA A 127 -10.51 21.04 -4.08
CA ALA A 127 -10.36 22.32 -3.38
C ALA A 127 -9.66 22.10 -2.03
N GLY A 128 -8.52 22.75 -1.83
CA GLY A 128 -7.74 22.69 -0.59
C GLY A 128 -6.68 21.59 -0.53
N GLY A 129 -6.45 20.81 -1.61
CA GLY A 129 -5.37 19.81 -1.64
C GLY A 129 -5.65 18.61 -2.53
N THR A 130 -5.29 17.43 -2.03
CA THR A 130 -5.47 16.16 -2.72
C THR A 130 -6.30 15.20 -1.87
N HIS A 131 -7.39 14.70 -2.42
CA HIS A 131 -8.13 13.58 -1.83
C HIS A 131 -7.39 12.28 -2.17
N VAL A 132 -6.97 11.57 -1.13
CA VAL A 132 -6.30 10.28 -1.25
C VAL A 132 -7.23 9.21 -0.71
N ARG A 133 -7.41 8.14 -1.50
CA ARG A 133 -8.26 7.01 -1.14
C ARG A 133 -7.50 5.71 -1.31
N ILE A 134 -7.57 4.85 -0.29
CA ILE A 134 -6.97 3.52 -0.28
C ILE A 134 -8.09 2.49 -0.15
N VAL A 135 -8.17 1.58 -1.08
CA VAL A 135 -9.12 0.46 -1.07
C VAL A 135 -8.36 -0.84 -0.92
N HIS A 136 -8.75 -1.67 0.04
CA HIS A 136 -8.28 -3.05 0.16
C HIS A 136 -9.45 -3.99 -0.09
N VAL A 137 -9.22 -5.02 -0.89
CA VAL A 137 -10.18 -6.10 -1.11
C VAL A 137 -9.52 -7.46 -0.89
N TRP A 138 -10.20 -8.36 -0.19
CA TRP A 138 -9.63 -9.65 0.18
C TRP A 138 -10.69 -10.68 0.55
N ASP A 139 -10.41 -11.96 0.29
CA ASP A 139 -11.26 -13.08 0.73
C ASP A 139 -10.82 -13.72 2.04
N GLY A 140 -9.70 -13.25 2.61
CA GLY A 140 -9.09 -13.85 3.79
C GLY A 140 -7.94 -14.79 3.45
N PRO A 141 -7.22 -15.25 4.49
CA PRO A 141 -6.15 -16.22 4.32
C PRO A 141 -6.72 -17.55 3.76
N PRO A 142 -5.97 -18.29 2.94
CA PRO A 142 -6.42 -19.55 2.34
C PRO A 142 -6.43 -20.69 3.35
N VAL A 143 -7.10 -20.52 4.51
CA VAL A 143 -7.23 -21.54 5.56
C VAL A 143 -8.69 -21.98 5.60
N PRO A 144 -9.01 -23.24 5.26
CA PRO A 144 -10.40 -23.68 4.97
C PRO A 144 -11.42 -23.51 6.10
N ALA A 145 -11.02 -23.58 7.36
CA ALA A 145 -11.96 -23.60 8.49
C ALA A 145 -12.05 -22.29 9.30
N LEU A 146 -11.00 -21.48 9.30
CA LEU A 146 -10.90 -20.26 10.11
C LEU A 146 -10.81 -18.98 9.25
N GLY A 147 -10.50 -19.14 7.96
CA GLY A 147 -10.22 -18.05 7.07
C GLY A 147 -11.34 -17.00 6.94
N PRO A 148 -12.59 -17.38 6.68
CA PRO A 148 -13.66 -16.41 6.43
C PRO A 148 -14.04 -15.58 7.67
N VAL A 149 -14.11 -16.21 8.84
CA VAL A 149 -14.53 -15.54 10.09
C VAL A 149 -13.39 -14.67 10.65
N ALA A 150 -12.17 -15.20 10.65
CA ALA A 150 -11.00 -14.44 11.10
C ALA A 150 -10.69 -13.26 10.17
N ALA A 151 -10.86 -13.43 8.86
CA ALA A 151 -10.63 -12.36 7.90
C ALA A 151 -11.63 -11.21 8.04
N THR A 152 -12.90 -11.51 8.23
CA THR A 152 -13.96 -10.50 8.28
C THR A 152 -14.09 -9.83 9.64
N MET A 153 -13.81 -10.55 10.74
CA MET A 153 -14.04 -10.02 12.09
C MET A 153 -12.79 -9.47 12.79
N VAL A 154 -11.59 -9.95 12.46
CA VAL A 154 -10.38 -9.58 13.20
C VAL A 154 -9.29 -9.02 12.28
N ILE A 155 -9.00 -9.68 11.17
CA ILE A 155 -7.85 -9.30 10.33
C ILE A 155 -8.19 -8.09 9.45
N GLY A 156 -9.38 -8.03 8.88
CA GLY A 156 -9.79 -6.93 8.01
C GLY A 156 -9.92 -5.58 8.75
N PRO A 157 -10.87 -5.44 9.67
CA PRO A 157 -11.15 -4.15 10.31
C PRO A 157 -10.01 -3.66 11.21
N VAL A 158 -9.36 -4.59 11.96
CA VAL A 158 -8.34 -4.21 12.95
C VAL A 158 -6.93 -4.17 12.33
N PHE A 159 -6.60 -5.13 11.48
CA PHE A 159 -5.25 -5.29 10.95
C PHE A 159 -4.98 -4.44 9.70
N VAL A 160 -5.88 -4.44 8.73
CA VAL A 160 -5.67 -3.75 7.44
C VAL A 160 -5.87 -2.26 7.63
N HIS A 161 -7.01 -1.86 8.21
CA HIS A 161 -7.31 -0.46 8.52
C HIS A 161 -6.25 0.17 9.43
N GLY A 162 -5.76 -0.54 10.44
CA GLY A 162 -4.76 -0.03 11.37
C GLY A 162 -3.40 0.32 10.73
N ILE A 163 -2.98 -0.38 9.66
CA ILE A 163 -1.75 -0.02 8.93
C ILE A 163 -2.04 1.03 7.85
N ALA A 164 -3.12 0.86 7.09
CA ALA A 164 -3.46 1.77 6.01
C ALA A 164 -3.69 3.20 6.53
N SER A 165 -4.50 3.36 7.57
CA SER A 165 -4.77 4.67 8.17
C SER A 165 -3.51 5.33 8.74
N ARG A 166 -2.62 4.57 9.39
CA ARG A 166 -1.34 5.10 9.90
C ARG A 166 -0.39 5.47 8.77
N THR A 167 -0.33 4.66 7.71
CA THR A 167 0.49 4.94 6.54
C THR A 167 0.01 6.21 5.85
N LEU A 168 -1.30 6.31 5.60
CA LEU A 168 -1.91 7.50 4.99
C LEU A 168 -1.69 8.73 5.85
N ALA A 169 -1.91 8.64 7.16
CA ALA A 169 -1.67 9.75 8.08
C ALA A 169 -0.20 10.21 8.06
N GLY A 170 0.74 9.29 8.16
CA GLY A 170 2.16 9.63 8.18
C GLY A 170 2.67 10.22 6.87
N LEU A 171 2.20 9.73 5.72
CA LEU A 171 2.54 10.30 4.41
C LEU A 171 1.89 11.68 4.21
N ALA A 172 0.64 11.85 4.65
CA ALA A 172 -0.04 13.14 4.63
C ALA A 172 0.72 14.16 5.47
N ASP A 173 1.08 13.82 6.70
CA ASP A 173 1.86 14.69 7.59
C ASP A 173 3.23 15.04 6.97
N ALA A 174 3.88 14.09 6.26
CA ALA A 174 5.12 14.36 5.56
C ALA A 174 4.93 15.29 4.36
N ALA A 175 3.84 15.12 3.60
CA ALA A 175 3.50 15.98 2.46
C ALA A 175 3.14 17.40 2.89
N GLU A 176 2.40 17.55 3.99
CA GLU A 176 1.93 18.84 4.51
C GLU A 176 3.05 19.67 5.18
N ARG A 177 4.10 19.02 5.72
CA ARG A 177 5.24 19.70 6.36
C ARG A 177 6.25 20.30 5.40
N GLN A 178 6.30 19.87 4.15
CA GLN A 178 7.23 20.41 3.17
C GLN A 178 6.62 21.67 2.53
N PRO A 179 7.29 22.81 2.57
CA PRO A 179 6.83 24.04 1.91
C PRO A 179 6.82 23.91 0.38
#